data_55c0d9dc88622a9dc05b38b072b8630d
#
_entry.id   55c0d9dc88622a9dc05b38b072b8630d
#
_cell.length_a   1.000
_cell.length_b   1.000
_cell.length_c   1.000
_cell.angle_alpha   90.00
_cell.angle_beta   90.00
_cell.angle_gamma   90.00
#
_symmetry.space_group_name_H-M   'P 1'
#
loop_
_entity.id
_entity.type
_entity.pdbx_description
1 polymer ?
#
loop_
_entity_poly.entity_id
_entity_poly.type
_entity_poly.pdbx_seq_one_letter_code
_entity_poly.pdbx_strand_id
1 'polypeptide(L)'
;MERLRTGQLVKDPNLGDELFFHFLNAMAKNESSIWKRVFSAYISGSSKIFEQNYEKRVCTVLRLSPLYEEGMENEDLLKAYGILTYSQTLEWKGALVYRLDKTKHSGDVSVLTCADTGVIDTSENVWGTVLNAQALEHSECIELPGVKQILIIENKANYEAMPYRKDTLYLYCHGFFSPKEISFLKKIPEIYPEMNVFHWGDMDYGGMRIFEFNRTRLFPRLKPWKMDTETYEKALSDGAGIDLNEEKRKKLEQFETEMLRDLKESILKYGKEIEQERLLLRKKDK
;
A
#
# COMPACT_ATOMS: atom_id res chain seq x y z
N MET A 1 -12.88 -27.28 2.10
CA MET A 1 -11.92 -28.35 2.50
C MET A 1 -12.59 -29.41 3.38
N GLU A 2 -13.32 -29.06 4.43
CA GLU A 2 -13.97 -30.03 5.33
C GLU A 2 -14.99 -30.92 4.60
N ARG A 3 -15.87 -30.33 3.75
CA ARG A 3 -16.84 -31.08 2.93
C ARG A 3 -16.18 -32.08 1.96
N LEU A 4 -15.03 -31.73 1.39
CA LEU A 4 -14.28 -32.65 0.52
C LEU A 4 -13.67 -33.81 1.31
N ARG A 5 -13.20 -33.55 2.55
CA ARG A 5 -12.68 -34.60 3.46
C ARG A 5 -13.76 -35.56 3.91
N THR A 6 -15.00 -35.11 4.03
CA THR A 6 -16.15 -35.90 4.44
C THR A 6 -16.89 -36.58 3.28
N GLY A 7 -16.37 -36.44 2.03
CA GLY A 7 -16.96 -37.05 0.83
C GLY A 7 -18.29 -36.41 0.40
N GLN A 8 -18.61 -35.22 0.91
CA GLN A 8 -19.81 -34.50 0.47
C GLN A 8 -19.61 -33.87 -0.91
N LEU A 9 -20.60 -34.02 -1.78
CA LEU A 9 -20.63 -33.37 -3.09
C LEU A 9 -20.59 -31.86 -2.93
N VAL A 10 -19.53 -31.23 -3.43
CA VAL A 10 -19.37 -29.77 -3.47
C VAL A 10 -19.73 -29.32 -4.87
N LYS A 11 -20.82 -28.58 -5.02
CA LYS A 11 -21.18 -27.91 -6.28
C LYS A 11 -20.45 -26.58 -6.35
N ASP A 12 -19.19 -26.58 -6.83
CA ASP A 12 -18.42 -25.38 -7.12
C ASP A 12 -18.12 -25.34 -8.61
N PRO A 13 -18.48 -24.28 -9.35
CA PRO A 13 -18.24 -24.18 -10.79
C PRO A 13 -16.74 -24.22 -11.15
N ASN A 14 -15.85 -24.02 -10.19
CA ASN A 14 -14.41 -24.07 -10.41
C ASN A 14 -13.84 -25.50 -10.36
N LEU A 15 -14.55 -26.51 -9.78
CA LEU A 15 -14.01 -27.85 -9.57
C LEU A 15 -13.65 -28.60 -10.86
N GLY A 16 -14.26 -28.24 -12.01
CA GLY A 16 -13.93 -28.79 -13.32
C GLY A 16 -12.90 -28.00 -14.11
N ASP A 17 -12.37 -26.92 -13.56
CA ASP A 17 -11.45 -26.01 -14.26
C ASP A 17 -10.03 -26.19 -13.75
N GLU A 18 -9.28 -27.09 -14.37
CA GLU A 18 -7.90 -27.42 -14.00
C GLU A 18 -6.98 -26.20 -14.06
N LEU A 19 -7.15 -25.34 -15.07
CA LEU A 19 -6.33 -24.14 -15.25
C LEU A 19 -6.55 -23.12 -14.11
N PHE A 20 -7.77 -23.04 -13.57
CA PHE A 20 -8.06 -22.24 -12.39
C PHE A 20 -7.21 -22.67 -11.19
N PHE A 21 -7.11 -23.97 -10.93
CA PHE A 21 -6.28 -24.49 -9.85
C PHE A 21 -4.78 -24.34 -10.12
N HIS A 22 -4.35 -24.40 -11.39
CA HIS A 22 -2.97 -24.12 -11.76
C HIS A 22 -2.58 -22.68 -11.40
N PHE A 23 -3.44 -21.70 -11.68
CA PHE A 23 -3.20 -20.31 -11.27
C PHE A 23 -3.12 -20.16 -9.75
N LEU A 24 -4.04 -20.73 -8.98
CA LEU A 24 -4.02 -20.67 -7.51
C LEU A 24 -2.77 -21.32 -6.93
N ASN A 25 -2.41 -22.51 -7.41
CA ASN A 25 -1.22 -23.22 -6.91
C ASN A 25 0.07 -22.48 -7.26
N ALA A 26 0.16 -21.89 -8.45
CA ALA A 26 1.32 -21.11 -8.85
C ALA A 26 1.47 -19.85 -7.99
N MET A 27 0.37 -19.16 -7.66
CA MET A 27 0.40 -18.01 -6.74
C MET A 27 0.82 -18.43 -5.33
N ALA A 28 0.26 -19.52 -4.80
CA ALA A 28 0.61 -20.00 -3.46
C ALA A 28 2.08 -20.40 -3.30
N LYS A 29 2.76 -20.75 -4.39
CA LYS A 29 4.18 -21.15 -4.43
C LYS A 29 5.10 -20.02 -4.91
N ASN A 30 4.54 -18.87 -5.25
CA ASN A 30 5.32 -17.77 -5.79
C ASN A 30 6.10 -17.05 -4.67
N GLU A 31 7.41 -17.16 -4.69
CA GLU A 31 8.33 -16.53 -3.74
C GLU A 31 8.99 -15.27 -4.31
N SER A 32 8.71 -14.94 -5.58
CA SER A 32 9.31 -13.83 -6.30
C SER A 32 8.25 -12.93 -6.95
N SER A 33 8.68 -11.77 -7.43
CA SER A 33 7.75 -10.91 -8.19
C SER A 33 7.78 -11.28 -9.67
N ILE A 34 6.58 -11.43 -10.24
CA ILE A 34 6.37 -11.72 -11.66
C ILE A 34 5.30 -10.81 -12.26
N TRP A 35 5.51 -10.32 -13.47
CA TRP A 35 4.50 -9.53 -14.17
C TRP A 35 3.26 -10.35 -14.50
N LYS A 36 2.07 -9.82 -14.26
CA LYS A 36 0.76 -10.47 -14.50
C LYS A 36 0.68 -11.13 -15.88
N ARG A 37 1.13 -10.44 -16.92
CA ARG A 37 1.13 -10.99 -18.29
C ARG A 37 2.14 -12.13 -18.48
N VAL A 38 3.29 -12.06 -17.82
CA VAL A 38 4.29 -13.14 -17.85
C VAL A 38 3.77 -14.33 -17.06
N PHE A 39 3.20 -14.11 -15.88
CA PHE A 39 2.54 -15.13 -15.08
C PHE A 39 1.43 -15.85 -15.87
N SER A 40 0.55 -15.08 -16.53
CA SER A 40 -0.49 -15.64 -17.39
C SER A 40 0.08 -16.51 -18.50
N ALA A 41 1.09 -16.00 -19.22
CA ALA A 41 1.72 -16.75 -20.32
C ALA A 41 2.41 -18.02 -19.85
N TYR A 42 3.09 -17.95 -18.69
CA TYR A 42 3.79 -19.11 -18.11
C TYR A 42 2.83 -20.25 -17.75
N ILE A 43 1.66 -19.94 -17.20
CA ILE A 43 0.70 -20.96 -16.74
C ILE A 43 -0.21 -21.45 -17.88
N SER A 44 -0.66 -20.55 -18.77
CA SER A 44 -1.71 -20.84 -19.76
C SER A 44 -1.25 -20.80 -21.22
N GLY A 45 0.01 -20.43 -21.47
CA GLY A 45 0.51 -20.17 -22.81
C GLY A 45 0.03 -18.86 -23.44
N SER A 46 -0.81 -18.07 -22.75
CA SER A 46 -1.32 -16.79 -23.24
C SER A 46 -1.20 -15.69 -22.21
N SER A 47 -0.67 -14.55 -22.61
CA SER A 47 -0.43 -13.40 -21.73
C SER A 47 -1.70 -12.70 -21.21
N LYS A 48 -2.88 -13.00 -21.75
CA LYS A 48 -4.15 -12.31 -21.46
C LYS A 48 -5.20 -13.16 -20.78
N ILE A 49 -5.09 -14.48 -20.83
CA ILE A 49 -6.13 -15.42 -20.33
C ILE A 49 -6.38 -15.21 -18.84
N PHE A 50 -5.35 -15.02 -18.03
CA PHE A 50 -5.52 -14.78 -16.60
C PHE A 50 -6.41 -13.56 -16.35
N GLU A 51 -6.04 -12.41 -16.91
CA GLU A 51 -6.76 -11.15 -16.74
C GLU A 51 -8.22 -11.23 -17.22
N GLN A 52 -8.45 -11.86 -18.38
CA GLN A 52 -9.76 -11.90 -19.01
C GLN A 52 -10.74 -12.88 -18.34
N ASN A 53 -10.23 -14.04 -17.88
CA ASN A 53 -11.10 -15.15 -17.50
C ASN A 53 -10.93 -15.63 -16.05
N TYR A 54 -9.80 -15.35 -15.41
CA TYR A 54 -9.46 -15.97 -14.14
C TYR A 54 -9.24 -14.98 -12.99
N GLU A 55 -8.75 -13.79 -13.26
CA GLU A 55 -8.35 -12.82 -12.23
C GLU A 55 -9.44 -12.60 -11.17
N LYS A 56 -10.66 -12.26 -11.61
CA LYS A 56 -11.77 -12.02 -10.68
C LYS A 56 -12.09 -13.25 -9.82
N ARG A 57 -12.11 -14.44 -10.42
CA ARG A 57 -12.41 -15.70 -9.73
C ARG A 57 -11.30 -16.07 -8.73
N VAL A 58 -10.04 -15.94 -9.15
CA VAL A 58 -8.87 -16.21 -8.34
C VAL A 58 -8.84 -15.23 -7.15
N CYS A 59 -8.99 -13.93 -7.39
CA CYS A 59 -9.03 -12.93 -6.33
C CYS A 59 -10.17 -13.17 -5.32
N THR A 60 -11.33 -13.71 -5.77
CA THR A 60 -12.40 -14.11 -4.85
C THR A 60 -11.94 -15.17 -3.84
N VAL A 61 -11.12 -16.14 -4.28
CA VAL A 61 -10.54 -17.15 -3.38
C VAL A 61 -9.43 -16.56 -2.51
N LEU A 62 -8.58 -15.73 -3.08
CA LEU A 62 -7.47 -15.10 -2.36
C LEU A 62 -7.96 -14.18 -1.23
N ARG A 63 -9.17 -13.62 -1.33
CA ARG A 63 -9.80 -12.86 -0.23
C ARG A 63 -10.07 -13.69 1.03
N LEU A 64 -10.00 -15.01 0.94
CA LEU A 64 -10.09 -15.91 2.11
C LEU A 64 -8.73 -16.19 2.75
N SER A 65 -7.65 -15.63 2.24
CA SER A 65 -6.29 -15.87 2.70
C SER A 65 -5.84 -14.88 3.78
N PRO A 66 -4.81 -15.22 4.57
CA PRO A 66 -4.23 -14.32 5.57
C PRO A 66 -3.55 -13.05 4.98
N LEU A 67 -3.28 -13.03 3.68
CA LEU A 67 -2.66 -11.88 3.02
C LEU A 67 -3.70 -10.84 2.56
N TYR A 68 -4.98 -11.18 2.62
CA TYR A 68 -6.04 -10.25 2.30
C TYR A 68 -6.32 -9.33 3.50
N GLU A 69 -6.29 -8.04 3.24
CA GLU A 69 -6.81 -7.02 4.15
C GLU A 69 -8.09 -6.45 3.55
N GLU A 70 -9.10 -6.27 4.37
CA GLU A 70 -10.38 -5.71 3.90
C GLU A 70 -10.16 -4.31 3.30
N GLY A 71 -10.77 -4.04 2.15
CA GLY A 71 -10.55 -2.81 1.39
C GLY A 71 -9.49 -2.93 0.29
N MET A 72 -8.70 -4.01 0.26
CA MET A 72 -7.78 -4.26 -0.86
C MET A 72 -8.55 -4.49 -2.15
N GLU A 73 -8.17 -3.76 -3.20
CA GLU A 73 -8.59 -4.04 -4.56
C GLU A 73 -7.89 -5.29 -5.11
N ASN A 74 -8.34 -5.80 -6.26
CA ASN A 74 -7.71 -6.98 -6.87
C ASN A 74 -6.23 -6.78 -7.12
N GLU A 75 -5.83 -5.58 -7.53
CA GLU A 75 -4.43 -5.26 -7.83
C GLU A 75 -3.54 -5.31 -6.59
N ASP A 76 -4.01 -4.79 -5.46
CA ASP A 76 -3.28 -4.85 -4.19
C ASP A 76 -3.16 -6.29 -3.69
N LEU A 77 -4.23 -7.06 -3.85
CA LEU A 77 -4.24 -8.46 -3.47
C LEU A 77 -3.28 -9.29 -4.34
N LEU A 78 -3.28 -9.09 -5.67
CA LEU A 78 -2.33 -9.72 -6.58
C LEU A 78 -0.88 -9.33 -6.23
N LYS A 79 -0.66 -8.05 -5.91
CA LYS A 79 0.63 -7.51 -5.48
C LYS A 79 1.13 -8.19 -4.19
N ALA A 80 0.25 -8.46 -3.23
CA ALA A 80 0.60 -9.21 -2.01
C ALA A 80 1.08 -10.64 -2.30
N TYR A 81 0.65 -11.24 -3.42
CA TYR A 81 1.13 -12.53 -3.94
C TYR A 81 2.30 -12.40 -4.94
N GLY A 82 2.90 -11.23 -5.07
CA GLY A 82 4.01 -10.98 -5.98
C GLY A 82 3.63 -10.87 -7.46
N ILE A 83 2.32 -10.79 -7.79
CA ILE A 83 1.86 -10.60 -9.17
C ILE A 83 1.77 -9.11 -9.48
N LEU A 84 2.67 -8.61 -10.33
CA LEU A 84 2.77 -7.19 -10.65
C LEU A 84 1.87 -6.80 -11.81
N THR A 85 0.99 -5.84 -11.60
CA THR A 85 0.12 -5.26 -12.64
C THR A 85 0.71 -3.99 -13.24
N TYR A 86 1.46 -3.25 -12.42
CA TYR A 86 2.20 -2.04 -12.79
C TYR A 86 3.56 -2.02 -12.07
N SER A 87 4.43 -1.11 -12.46
CA SER A 87 5.73 -0.93 -11.81
C SER A 87 5.53 -0.40 -10.39
N GLN A 88 5.91 -1.19 -9.40
CA GLN A 88 5.92 -0.75 -8.01
C GLN A 88 7.06 0.24 -7.81
N THR A 89 6.76 1.33 -7.16
CA THR A 89 7.74 2.37 -6.84
C THR A 89 7.47 2.91 -5.47
N LEU A 90 8.50 3.08 -4.66
CA LEU A 90 8.43 3.89 -3.46
C LEU A 90 8.89 5.30 -3.80
N GLU A 91 8.08 6.27 -3.43
CA GLU A 91 8.38 7.68 -3.65
C GLU A 91 8.42 8.43 -2.31
N TRP A 92 9.46 9.23 -2.13
CA TRP A 92 9.60 10.08 -0.95
C TRP A 92 10.23 11.43 -1.26
N LYS A 93 10.01 12.39 -0.37
CA LYS A 93 10.63 13.72 -0.37
C LYS A 93 11.22 13.96 1.02
N GLY A 94 12.51 14.28 1.08
CA GLY A 94 13.25 14.48 2.33
C GLY A 94 14.49 13.62 2.44
N ALA A 95 15.21 13.80 3.53
CA ALA A 95 16.48 13.12 3.76
C ALA A 95 16.29 11.64 4.12
N LEU A 96 16.82 10.78 3.27
CA LEU A 96 16.88 9.34 3.48
C LEU A 96 18.17 8.82 2.85
N VAL A 97 18.94 8.06 3.62
CA VAL A 97 20.12 7.36 3.15
C VAL A 97 19.83 5.88 3.06
N TYR A 98 20.14 5.26 1.93
CA TYR A 98 19.96 3.84 1.75
C TYR A 98 21.20 3.20 1.12
N ARG A 99 21.38 1.92 1.40
CA ARG A 99 22.39 1.08 0.79
C ARG A 99 21.78 0.29 -0.34
N LEU A 100 22.43 0.28 -1.50
CA LEU A 100 22.08 -0.56 -2.65
C LEU A 100 23.09 -1.70 -2.75
N ASP A 101 22.60 -2.94 -2.61
CA ASP A 101 23.38 -4.15 -2.84
C ASP A 101 23.46 -4.43 -4.35
N LYS A 102 24.65 -4.26 -4.91
CA LYS A 102 24.92 -4.51 -6.33
C LYS A 102 25.36 -5.95 -6.61
N THR A 103 25.63 -6.74 -5.58
CA THR A 103 26.24 -8.08 -5.70
C THR A 103 25.35 -9.10 -6.39
N LYS A 104 24.03 -8.92 -6.30
CA LYS A 104 23.03 -9.84 -6.85
C LYS A 104 22.81 -9.71 -8.37
N HIS A 105 23.45 -8.75 -9.02
CA HIS A 105 23.25 -8.49 -10.47
C HIS A 105 24.35 -9.03 -11.37
N SER A 106 25.52 -9.36 -10.81
CA SER A 106 26.62 -9.93 -11.57
C SER A 106 26.59 -11.45 -11.47
N GLY A 107 26.22 -12.13 -12.57
CA GLY A 107 26.33 -13.59 -12.69
C GLY A 107 27.78 -14.10 -12.59
N ASP A 108 28.74 -13.21 -12.34
CA ASP A 108 30.18 -13.48 -12.22
C ASP A 108 30.66 -13.10 -10.82
N VAL A 109 30.63 -14.07 -9.91
CA VAL A 109 30.99 -13.93 -8.48
C VAL A 109 32.47 -13.60 -8.27
N SER A 110 33.30 -13.67 -9.31
CA SER A 110 34.77 -13.57 -9.23
C SER A 110 35.34 -12.15 -9.16
N VAL A 111 34.51 -11.09 -9.29
CA VAL A 111 34.95 -9.69 -9.39
C VAL A 111 34.40 -8.78 -8.26
N LEU A 112 33.70 -9.35 -7.27
CA LEU A 112 33.04 -8.55 -6.23
C LEU A 112 34.04 -8.16 -5.13
N THR A 113 34.41 -6.89 -5.10
CA THR A 113 35.16 -6.25 -4.01
C THR A 113 34.22 -5.56 -3.03
N CYS A 114 34.68 -5.18 -1.84
CA CYS A 114 33.92 -4.40 -0.84
C CYS A 114 33.36 -3.06 -1.38
N ALA A 115 33.66 -2.68 -2.63
CA ALA A 115 33.15 -1.50 -3.33
C ALA A 115 31.75 -1.68 -3.97
N ASP A 116 31.16 -2.89 -3.88
CA ASP A 116 29.93 -3.22 -4.61
C ASP A 116 28.63 -2.85 -3.86
N THR A 117 28.71 -2.25 -2.69
CA THR A 117 27.58 -1.61 -2.02
C THR A 117 27.62 -0.10 -2.21
N GLY A 118 26.64 0.46 -2.91
CA GLY A 118 26.49 1.90 -3.05
C GLY A 118 25.67 2.46 -1.88
N VAL A 119 26.20 3.50 -1.22
CA VAL A 119 25.40 4.32 -0.29
C VAL A 119 24.91 5.53 -1.06
N ILE A 120 23.61 5.76 -1.00
CA ILE A 120 22.93 6.84 -1.70
C ILE A 120 22.24 7.72 -0.67
N ASP A 121 22.62 8.99 -0.66
CA ASP A 121 22.02 10.03 0.18
C ASP A 121 21.08 10.90 -0.67
N THR A 122 19.82 11.00 -0.28
CA THR A 122 18.80 11.78 -0.99
C THR A 122 18.48 13.12 -0.32
N SER A 123 19.28 13.57 0.63
CA SER A 123 19.05 14.81 1.42
C SER A 123 18.92 16.06 0.55
N GLU A 124 19.61 16.12 -0.57
CA GLU A 124 19.57 17.24 -1.52
C GLU A 124 18.44 17.14 -2.56
N ASN A 125 17.72 16.04 -2.60
CA ASN A 125 16.60 15.84 -3.53
C ASN A 125 15.31 16.49 -3.02
N VAL A 126 15.25 17.81 -3.04
CA VAL A 126 14.10 18.58 -2.51
C VAL A 126 12.79 18.34 -3.25
N TRP A 127 12.84 17.86 -4.50
CA TRP A 127 11.68 17.53 -5.33
C TRP A 127 11.17 16.10 -5.15
N GLY A 128 11.96 15.24 -4.53
CA GLY A 128 11.63 13.85 -4.25
C GLY A 128 12.50 12.84 -5.00
N THR A 129 12.42 11.61 -4.54
CA THR A 129 13.14 10.44 -5.07
C THR A 129 12.13 9.34 -5.33
N VAL A 130 12.30 8.63 -6.46
CA VAL A 130 11.52 7.45 -6.81
C VAL A 130 12.45 6.25 -6.92
N LEU A 131 12.16 5.21 -6.15
CA LEU A 131 12.89 3.95 -6.20
C LEU A 131 11.97 2.87 -6.78
N ASN A 132 12.41 2.22 -7.86
CA ASN A 132 11.64 1.17 -8.51
C ASN A 132 11.69 -0.16 -7.75
N ALA A 133 10.81 -1.10 -8.10
CA ALA A 133 10.67 -2.38 -7.42
C ALA A 133 11.94 -3.23 -7.37
N GLN A 134 12.77 -3.18 -8.42
CA GLN A 134 14.05 -3.92 -8.46
C GLN A 134 15.05 -3.31 -7.48
N ALA A 135 15.18 -1.99 -7.49
CA ALA A 135 16.06 -1.30 -6.57
C ALA A 135 15.59 -1.46 -5.10
N LEU A 136 14.27 -1.43 -4.82
CA LEU A 136 13.72 -1.71 -3.48
C LEU A 136 14.11 -3.09 -2.95
N GLU A 137 14.07 -4.11 -3.81
CA GLU A 137 14.42 -5.50 -3.44
C GLU A 137 15.87 -5.66 -3.02
N HIS A 138 16.73 -4.75 -3.53
CA HIS A 138 18.18 -4.77 -3.30
C HIS A 138 18.66 -3.58 -2.46
N SER A 139 17.74 -2.88 -1.81
CA SER A 139 18.06 -1.70 -1.00
C SER A 139 17.64 -1.88 0.46
N GLU A 140 18.37 -1.19 1.33
CA GLU A 140 18.08 -1.12 2.75
C GLU A 140 18.20 0.33 3.23
N CYS A 141 17.18 0.84 3.91
CA CYS A 141 17.26 2.14 4.59
C CYS A 141 18.26 2.04 5.75
N ILE A 142 19.20 2.97 5.83
CA ILE A 142 20.24 2.98 6.86
C ILE A 142 20.24 4.21 7.74
N GLU A 143 19.76 5.35 7.25
CA GLU A 143 19.74 6.59 8.03
C GLU A 143 18.71 7.60 7.52
N LEU A 144 18.20 8.44 8.42
CA LEU A 144 17.33 9.59 8.14
C LEU A 144 17.98 10.88 8.67
N PRO A 145 18.92 11.49 7.95
CA PRO A 145 19.70 12.62 8.45
C PRO A 145 18.83 13.84 8.77
N GLY A 146 18.81 14.27 10.02
CA GLY A 146 18.08 15.47 10.47
C GLY A 146 16.56 15.36 10.47
N VAL A 147 15.99 14.23 10.10
CA VAL A 147 14.53 13.99 10.10
C VAL A 147 14.04 13.83 11.53
N LYS A 148 12.97 14.56 11.87
CA LYS A 148 12.30 14.53 13.18
C LYS A 148 10.93 13.89 13.12
N GLN A 149 10.34 13.86 11.93
CA GLN A 149 9.02 13.29 11.69
C GLN A 149 8.86 12.72 10.28
N ILE A 150 7.95 11.78 10.15
CA ILE A 150 7.56 11.20 8.88
C ILE A 150 6.08 11.53 8.65
N LEU A 151 5.72 11.93 7.43
CA LEU A 151 4.34 12.12 7.02
C LEU A 151 4.05 11.23 5.81
N ILE A 152 3.20 10.24 6.00
CA ILE A 152 2.68 9.36 4.95
C ILE A 152 1.46 10.04 4.35
N ILE A 153 1.41 10.17 3.03
CA ILE A 153 0.33 10.86 2.30
C ILE A 153 -0.20 9.92 1.23
N GLU A 154 -1.51 9.69 1.23
CA GLU A 154 -2.16 8.73 0.35
C GLU A 154 -2.35 9.28 -1.06
N ASN A 155 -2.76 10.53 -1.18
CA ASN A 155 -3.10 11.16 -2.45
C ASN A 155 -1.90 11.86 -3.09
N LYS A 156 -1.69 11.63 -4.39
CA LYS A 156 -0.56 12.19 -5.15
C LYS A 156 -0.54 13.70 -5.21
N ALA A 157 -1.70 14.33 -5.44
CA ALA A 157 -1.79 15.79 -5.52
C ALA A 157 -1.46 16.44 -4.18
N ASN A 158 -1.92 15.85 -3.08
CA ASN A 158 -1.61 16.31 -1.73
C ASN A 158 -0.13 16.13 -1.40
N TYR A 159 0.47 15.00 -1.78
CA TYR A 159 1.90 14.77 -1.61
C TYR A 159 2.76 15.79 -2.38
N GLU A 160 2.42 16.06 -3.64
CA GLU A 160 3.14 17.04 -4.45
C GLU A 160 2.97 18.46 -3.92
N ALA A 161 1.79 18.82 -3.41
CA ALA A 161 1.49 20.13 -2.85
C ALA A 161 2.23 20.42 -1.52
N MET A 162 2.76 19.38 -0.85
CA MET A 162 3.50 19.59 0.41
C MET A 162 4.83 20.29 0.15
N PRO A 163 5.08 21.44 0.83
CA PRO A 163 6.36 22.11 0.74
C PRO A 163 7.46 21.27 1.38
N TYR A 164 8.65 21.27 0.78
CA TYR A 164 9.83 20.63 1.34
C TYR A 164 10.17 21.21 2.74
N ARG A 165 10.49 20.31 3.67
CA ARG A 165 10.99 20.66 5.01
C ARG A 165 12.15 19.72 5.36
N LYS A 166 13.28 20.31 5.81
CA LYS A 166 14.49 19.55 6.17
C LYS A 166 14.28 18.53 7.31
N ASP A 167 13.31 18.78 8.17
CA ASP A 167 13.01 17.97 9.35
C ASP A 167 11.92 16.92 9.11
N THR A 168 11.42 16.79 7.89
CA THR A 168 10.28 15.92 7.56
C THR A 168 10.60 15.04 6.37
N LEU A 169 10.39 13.72 6.53
CA LEU A 169 10.34 12.77 5.44
C LEU A 169 8.88 12.57 5.03
N TYR A 170 8.55 12.91 3.80
CA TYR A 170 7.25 12.66 3.20
C TYR A 170 7.29 11.37 2.41
N LEU A 171 6.38 10.43 2.69
CA LEU A 171 6.23 9.18 1.96
C LEU A 171 4.91 9.21 1.18
N TYR A 172 4.96 8.95 -0.11
CA TYR A 172 3.76 8.76 -0.91
C TYR A 172 3.28 7.31 -0.78
N CYS A 173 2.06 7.16 -0.27
CA CYS A 173 1.42 5.88 -0.06
C CYS A 173 0.23 5.76 -1.03
N HIS A 174 0.45 5.20 -2.19
CA HIS A 174 -0.56 5.05 -3.25
C HIS A 174 -1.62 3.95 -2.96
N GLY A 175 -2.04 3.82 -1.72
CA GLY A 175 -2.88 2.75 -1.18
C GLY A 175 -2.11 1.86 -0.20
N PHE A 176 -2.31 0.55 -0.26
CA PHE A 176 -1.56 -0.40 0.57
C PHE A 176 -0.13 -0.58 0.05
N PHE A 177 0.85 -0.39 0.92
CA PHE A 177 2.23 -0.67 0.56
C PHE A 177 2.44 -2.14 0.18
N SER A 178 3.21 -2.38 -0.86
CA SER A 178 3.60 -3.72 -1.29
C SER A 178 4.57 -4.40 -0.31
N PRO A 179 4.72 -5.72 -0.36
CA PRO A 179 5.71 -6.43 0.47
C PRO A 179 7.14 -5.89 0.34
N LYS A 180 7.55 -5.43 -0.84
CA LYS A 180 8.89 -4.85 -1.06
C LYS A 180 9.04 -3.48 -0.40
N GLU A 181 8.03 -2.63 -0.53
CA GLU A 181 7.99 -1.32 0.15
C GLU A 181 7.99 -1.51 1.67
N ILE A 182 7.17 -2.44 2.18
CA ILE A 182 7.15 -2.80 3.60
C ILE A 182 8.52 -3.29 4.05
N SER A 183 9.18 -4.17 3.29
CA SER A 183 10.51 -4.69 3.63
C SER A 183 11.56 -3.58 3.74
N PHE A 184 11.50 -2.58 2.87
CA PHE A 184 12.39 -1.42 2.91
C PHE A 184 12.05 -0.49 4.07
N LEU A 185 10.77 -0.12 4.24
CA LEU A 185 10.31 0.85 5.22
C LEU A 185 10.39 0.35 6.67
N LYS A 186 10.23 -0.96 6.91
CA LYS A 186 10.26 -1.54 8.27
C LYS A 186 11.60 -1.32 9.01
N LYS A 187 12.68 -1.01 8.28
CA LYS A 187 13.95 -0.65 8.88
C LYS A 187 13.90 0.68 9.64
N ILE A 188 13.00 1.56 9.23
CA ILE A 188 12.87 2.88 9.88
C ILE A 188 12.46 2.76 11.35
N PRO A 189 11.37 2.09 11.73
CA PRO A 189 11.03 1.93 13.15
C PRO A 189 12.00 1.05 13.93
N GLU A 190 12.78 0.17 13.27
CA GLU A 190 13.86 -0.59 13.92
C GLU A 190 15.00 0.34 14.34
N ILE A 191 15.38 1.30 13.49
CA ILE A 191 16.48 2.25 13.75
C ILE A 191 16.00 3.43 14.63
N TYR A 192 14.77 3.89 14.40
CA TYR A 192 14.18 5.07 15.04
C TYR A 192 12.84 4.73 15.74
N PRO A 193 12.84 3.96 16.84
CA PRO A 193 11.61 3.49 17.49
C PRO A 193 10.76 4.65 18.06
N GLU A 194 11.36 5.81 18.34
CA GLU A 194 10.68 6.99 18.89
C GLU A 194 10.30 8.03 17.83
N MET A 195 10.48 7.72 16.52
CA MET A 195 10.14 8.63 15.43
C MET A 195 8.65 9.01 15.47
N ASN A 196 8.36 10.29 15.34
CA ASN A 196 7.00 10.73 15.12
C ASN A 196 6.57 10.42 13.69
N VAL A 197 5.54 9.59 13.55
CA VAL A 197 5.01 9.18 12.23
C VAL A 197 3.55 9.56 12.16
N PHE A 198 3.18 10.23 11.08
CA PHE A 198 1.82 10.69 10.81
C PHE A 198 1.33 10.14 9.48
N HIS A 199 0.01 10.00 9.36
CA HIS A 199 -0.65 9.59 8.13
C HIS A 199 -1.75 10.58 7.78
N TRP A 200 -1.80 10.96 6.51
CA TRP A 200 -2.85 11.76 5.91
C TRP A 200 -3.44 11.01 4.72
N GLY A 201 -4.68 10.62 4.82
CA GLY A 201 -5.43 9.92 3.78
C GLY A 201 -6.83 10.48 3.64
N ASP A 202 -7.65 9.81 2.82
CA ASP A 202 -9.05 10.10 2.67
C ASP A 202 -9.80 9.90 4.00
N MET A 203 -10.78 10.75 4.25
CA MET A 203 -11.69 10.56 5.39
C MET A 203 -12.89 9.73 4.93
N ASP A 204 -12.61 8.47 4.62
CA ASP A 204 -13.59 7.45 4.24
C ASP A 204 -13.16 6.08 4.79
N TYR A 205 -13.94 5.04 4.48
CA TYR A 205 -13.63 3.67 4.90
C TYR A 205 -12.28 3.19 4.35
N GLY A 206 -11.96 3.51 3.08
CA GLY A 206 -10.70 3.11 2.43
C GLY A 206 -9.48 3.70 3.11
N GLY A 207 -9.44 5.03 3.26
CA GLY A 207 -8.33 5.74 3.89
C GLY A 207 -8.13 5.34 5.37
N MET A 208 -9.21 5.05 6.11
CA MET A 208 -9.10 4.50 7.47
C MET A 208 -8.47 3.10 7.49
N ARG A 209 -8.78 2.25 6.51
CA ARG A 209 -8.18 0.92 6.36
C ARG A 209 -6.70 1.00 6.06
N ILE A 210 -6.31 1.90 5.16
CA ILE A 210 -4.90 2.14 4.81
C ILE A 210 -4.14 2.67 6.03
N PHE A 211 -4.73 3.58 6.81
CA PHE A 211 -4.14 4.05 8.07
C PHE A 211 -3.87 2.89 9.04
N GLU A 212 -4.87 2.04 9.33
CA GLU A 212 -4.71 0.92 10.27
C GLU A 212 -3.73 -0.14 9.75
N PHE A 213 -3.71 -0.38 8.44
CA PHE A 213 -2.72 -1.25 7.82
C PHE A 213 -1.30 -0.73 8.04
N ASN A 214 -1.05 0.55 7.75
CA ASN A 214 0.26 1.17 7.94
C ASN A 214 0.67 1.18 9.43
N ARG A 215 -0.29 1.38 10.34
CA ARG A 215 -0.06 1.33 11.78
C ARG A 215 0.31 -0.07 12.26
N THR A 216 -0.39 -1.09 11.80
CA THR A 216 -0.17 -2.48 12.26
C THR A 216 1.01 -3.15 11.58
N ARG A 217 1.30 -2.82 10.31
CA ARG A 217 2.33 -3.50 9.51
C ARG A 217 3.69 -2.81 9.51
N LEU A 218 3.72 -1.49 9.72
CA LEU A 218 4.95 -0.69 9.57
C LEU A 218 5.27 0.16 10.80
N PHE A 219 4.35 1.02 11.22
CA PHE A 219 4.61 2.07 12.18
C PHE A 219 3.65 1.99 13.36
N PRO A 220 3.94 1.20 14.41
CA PRO A 220 3.01 1.02 15.54
C PRO A 220 2.62 2.31 16.27
N ARG A 221 3.44 3.37 16.14
CA ARG A 221 3.19 4.70 16.71
C ARG A 221 2.58 5.70 15.72
N LEU A 222 2.06 5.23 14.59
CA LEU A 222 1.41 6.05 13.58
C LEU A 222 0.23 6.81 14.16
N LYS A 223 0.16 8.11 13.88
CA LYS A 223 -0.91 9.01 14.30
C LYS A 223 -1.63 9.60 13.10
N PRO A 224 -2.94 9.85 13.17
CA PRO A 224 -3.64 10.56 12.11
C PRO A 224 -3.20 12.03 12.08
N TRP A 225 -3.09 12.61 10.89
CA TRP A 225 -2.84 14.03 10.66
C TRP A 225 -3.89 14.57 9.69
N LYS A 226 -4.67 15.55 10.11
CA LYS A 226 -5.83 16.06 9.39
C LYS A 226 -6.91 14.99 9.07
N MET A 227 -6.91 13.90 9.80
CA MET A 227 -7.94 12.88 9.80
C MET A 227 -8.63 12.89 11.18
N ASP A 228 -9.19 14.04 11.52
CA ASP A 228 -9.84 14.34 12.81
C ASP A 228 -11.20 15.03 12.58
N THR A 229 -12.01 15.07 13.63
CA THR A 229 -13.35 15.65 13.59
C THR A 229 -13.35 17.13 13.20
N GLU A 230 -12.37 17.92 13.70
CA GLU A 230 -12.29 19.35 13.41
C GLU A 230 -12.03 19.60 11.90
N THR A 231 -11.04 18.90 11.35
CA THR A 231 -10.72 18.98 9.91
C THR A 231 -11.90 18.51 9.06
N TYR A 232 -12.57 17.43 9.49
CA TYR A 232 -13.73 16.87 8.80
C TYR A 232 -14.89 17.83 8.78
N GLU A 233 -15.32 18.38 9.92
CA GLU A 233 -16.45 19.31 10.03
C GLU A 233 -16.18 20.61 9.27
N LYS A 234 -14.94 21.09 9.30
CA LYS A 234 -14.54 22.24 8.48
C LYS A 234 -14.68 21.94 6.99
N ALA A 235 -14.19 20.79 6.53
CA ALA A 235 -14.31 20.38 5.14
C ALA A 235 -15.77 20.24 4.71
N LEU A 236 -16.67 19.72 5.56
CA LEU A 236 -18.10 19.69 5.32
C LEU A 236 -18.68 21.10 5.16
N SER A 237 -18.30 22.04 6.03
CA SER A 237 -18.78 23.43 5.96
C SER A 237 -18.30 24.13 4.67
N ASP A 238 -17.18 23.68 4.11
CA ASP A 238 -16.62 24.16 2.86
C ASP A 238 -17.22 23.47 1.62
N GLY A 239 -18.17 22.53 1.82
CA GLY A 239 -18.90 21.82 0.75
C GLY A 239 -18.11 20.65 0.15
N ALA A 240 -17.10 20.14 0.85
CA ALA A 240 -16.26 19.04 0.35
C ALA A 240 -16.89 17.64 0.50
N GLY A 241 -18.03 17.52 1.20
CA GLY A 241 -18.65 16.22 1.50
C GLY A 241 -19.22 15.51 0.28
N ILE A 242 -18.99 14.20 0.19
CA ILE A 242 -19.58 13.28 -0.79
C ILE A 242 -20.51 12.32 -0.03
N ASP A 243 -21.65 11.96 -0.63
CA ASP A 243 -22.61 11.08 0.03
C ASP A 243 -22.05 9.68 0.29
N LEU A 244 -22.10 9.26 1.54
CA LEU A 244 -21.73 7.90 1.97
C LEU A 244 -22.79 6.91 1.48
N ASN A 245 -22.41 5.96 0.62
CA ASN A 245 -23.33 4.92 0.17
C ASN A 245 -23.57 3.84 1.25
N GLU A 246 -24.68 3.11 1.12
CA GLU A 246 -25.12 2.10 2.10
C GLU A 246 -24.13 0.93 2.28
N GLU A 247 -23.41 0.54 1.24
CA GLU A 247 -22.42 -0.53 1.34
C GLU A 247 -21.21 -0.09 2.19
N LYS A 248 -20.65 1.08 1.90
CA LYS A 248 -19.56 1.66 2.68
C LYS A 248 -19.99 1.98 4.11
N ARG A 249 -21.25 2.44 4.32
CA ARG A 249 -21.80 2.67 5.65
C ARG A 249 -21.75 1.41 6.50
N LYS A 250 -22.25 0.28 5.98
CA LYS A 250 -22.24 -1.01 6.70
C LYS A 250 -20.84 -1.47 7.04
N LYS A 251 -19.89 -1.31 6.11
CA LYS A 251 -18.48 -1.62 6.35
C LYS A 251 -17.89 -0.73 7.45
N LEU A 252 -18.17 0.56 7.39
CA LEU A 252 -17.69 1.52 8.38
C LEU A 252 -18.28 1.27 9.78
N GLU A 253 -19.55 0.89 9.88
CA GLU A 253 -20.20 0.51 11.15
C GLU A 253 -19.47 -0.66 11.83
N GLN A 254 -19.05 -1.65 11.06
CA GLN A 254 -18.34 -2.85 11.55
C GLN A 254 -16.83 -2.63 11.74
N PHE A 255 -16.29 -1.55 11.21
CA PHE A 255 -14.86 -1.27 11.28
C PHE A 255 -14.43 -0.85 12.67
N GLU A 256 -13.47 -1.57 13.24
CA GLU A 256 -12.91 -1.24 14.55
C GLU A 256 -11.63 -0.42 14.39
N THR A 257 -11.61 0.75 15.02
CA THR A 257 -10.45 1.63 15.11
C THR A 257 -10.50 2.39 16.43
N GLU A 258 -9.36 2.47 17.10
CA GLU A 258 -9.22 3.28 18.30
C GLU A 258 -8.86 4.73 17.95
N MET A 259 -7.88 4.87 17.07
CA MET A 259 -7.29 6.18 16.74
C MET A 259 -8.21 7.07 15.90
N LEU A 260 -9.09 6.49 15.09
CA LEU A 260 -10.00 7.19 14.18
C LEU A 260 -11.48 7.05 14.59
N ARG A 261 -11.75 6.67 15.85
CA ARG A 261 -13.12 6.45 16.36
C ARG A 261 -14.00 7.68 16.16
N ASP A 262 -13.56 8.84 16.63
CA ASP A 262 -14.35 10.06 16.59
C ASP A 262 -14.61 10.52 15.14
N LEU A 263 -13.63 10.34 14.25
CA LEU A 263 -13.82 10.61 12.83
C LEU A 263 -14.81 9.64 12.20
N LYS A 264 -14.73 8.34 12.50
CA LYS A 264 -15.69 7.31 12.07
C LYS A 264 -17.11 7.68 12.49
N GLU A 265 -17.30 8.04 13.76
CA GLU A 265 -18.61 8.43 14.28
C GLU A 265 -19.14 9.69 13.57
N SER A 266 -18.29 10.64 13.27
CA SER A 266 -18.66 11.84 12.51
C SER A 266 -19.08 11.52 11.10
N ILE A 267 -18.36 10.65 10.38
CA ILE A 267 -18.72 10.20 9.02
C ILE A 267 -20.10 9.49 9.04
N LEU A 268 -20.32 8.60 9.98
CA LEU A 268 -21.60 7.90 10.14
C LEU A 268 -22.75 8.85 10.47
N LYS A 269 -22.51 9.83 11.35
CA LYS A 269 -23.48 10.85 11.77
C LYS A 269 -23.92 11.74 10.62
N TYR A 270 -22.97 12.28 9.87
CA TYR A 270 -23.26 13.22 8.77
C TYR A 270 -23.57 12.52 7.45
N GLY A 271 -23.24 11.24 7.31
CA GLY A 271 -23.46 10.46 6.10
C GLY A 271 -22.64 10.96 4.91
N LYS A 272 -21.45 11.51 5.15
CA LYS A 272 -20.57 12.09 4.13
C LYS A 272 -19.16 11.56 4.27
N GLU A 273 -18.49 11.38 3.14
CA GLU A 273 -17.05 11.10 3.02
C GLU A 273 -16.32 12.34 2.51
N ILE A 274 -15.01 12.44 2.75
CA ILE A 274 -14.17 13.54 2.25
C ILE A 274 -12.93 12.95 1.57
N GLU A 275 -12.79 13.23 0.27
CA GLU A 275 -11.56 12.95 -0.46
C GLU A 275 -10.46 13.96 -0.08
N GLN A 276 -9.25 13.48 0.05
CA GLN A 276 -8.08 14.26 0.51
C GLN A 276 -7.79 15.47 -0.40
N GLU A 277 -7.98 15.33 -1.73
CA GLU A 277 -7.79 16.40 -2.70
C GLU A 277 -8.69 17.61 -2.45
N ARG A 278 -9.88 17.37 -1.91
CA ARG A 278 -10.82 18.46 -1.62
C ARG A 278 -10.31 19.40 -0.55
N LEU A 279 -9.38 18.95 0.27
CA LEU A 279 -8.72 19.78 1.27
C LEU A 279 -7.68 20.74 0.67
N LEU A 280 -7.29 20.55 -0.61
CA LEU A 280 -6.45 21.48 -1.36
C LEU A 280 -7.24 22.60 -2.04
N LEU A 281 -8.56 22.43 -2.21
CA LEU A 281 -9.38 23.43 -2.87
C LEU A 281 -9.49 24.68 -1.99
N ARG A 282 -8.92 25.78 -2.43
CA ARG A 282 -9.15 27.09 -1.80
C ARG A 282 -10.60 27.52 -2.09
N LYS A 283 -11.29 28.10 -1.09
CA LYS A 283 -12.53 28.84 -1.39
C LYS A 283 -12.19 29.83 -2.50
N LYS A 284 -12.86 29.71 -3.66
CA LYS A 284 -12.90 30.83 -4.59
C LYS A 284 -13.57 31.96 -3.81
N ASP A 285 -12.83 33.02 -3.56
CA ASP A 285 -13.40 34.25 -3.05
C ASP A 285 -14.57 34.61 -3.98
N LYS A 286 -15.79 34.59 -3.44
CA LYS A 286 -17.00 35.00 -4.16
C LYS A 286 -17.08 36.51 -4.13
#